data_6f9f1bf0d03659382c5f04f4e8b4806a
#
_entry.id   6f9f1bf0d03659382c5f04f4e8b4806a
#
_cell.length_a   1.000
_cell.length_b   1.000
_cell.length_c   1.000
_cell.angle_alpha   90.00
_cell.angle_beta   90.00
_cell.angle_gamma   90.00
#
_symmetry.space_group_name_H-M   'P 1'
#
loop_
_entity.id
_entity.type
_entity.pdbx_description
1 polymer ?
#
loop_
_entity_poly.entity_id
_entity_poly.type
_entity_poly.pdbx_seq_one_letter_code
_entity_poly.pdbx_strand_id
1 'polypeptide(L)'
;MKGIAASPGTARGKVKVIKSMNDHVAFKEGEILVTRITDPTMTPLMNRAAAIVCDIGGMTSHPSIVAREMGIPCVVATKNATTVLRDGMRVVVDGDAGEVFALD
;
A
#
# COMPACT_ATOMS: atom_id res chain seq x y z
N MET A 1 -1.05 -13.13 0.16
CA MET A 1 0.06 -12.46 0.87
C MET A 1 -0.44 -11.89 2.19
N LYS A 2 0.26 -12.15 3.25
CA LYS A 2 -0.12 -11.70 4.60
C LYS A 2 0.87 -10.71 5.18
N GLY A 3 0.34 -9.80 5.99
CA GLY A 3 1.12 -8.85 6.76
C GLY A 3 0.37 -8.44 8.00
N ILE A 4 0.69 -7.27 8.52
CA ILE A 4 0.01 -6.70 9.69
C ILE A 4 -1.14 -5.83 9.21
N ALA A 5 -2.33 -6.03 9.78
CA ALA A 5 -3.52 -5.23 9.53
C ALA A 5 -3.34 -3.85 10.19
N ALA A 6 -2.76 -2.92 9.46
CA ALA A 6 -2.35 -1.62 10.00
C ALA A 6 -3.44 -0.55 9.95
N SER A 7 -4.34 -0.63 8.98
CA SER A 7 -5.49 0.27 8.88
C SER A 7 -6.66 -0.49 8.25
N PRO A 8 -7.87 -0.39 8.81
CA PRO A 8 -8.99 -1.22 8.39
C PRO A 8 -9.60 -0.79 7.06
N GLY A 9 -10.44 -1.67 6.53
CA GLY A 9 -11.16 -1.46 5.29
C GLY A 9 -10.67 -2.39 4.20
N THR A 10 -11.38 -2.37 3.08
CA THR A 10 -11.07 -3.19 1.93
C THR A 10 -11.09 -2.31 0.69
N ALA A 11 -10.10 -2.44 -0.16
CA ALA A 11 -10.03 -1.70 -1.41
C ALA A 11 -9.48 -2.58 -2.51
N ARG A 12 -9.88 -2.31 -3.75
CA ARG A 12 -9.35 -2.98 -4.92
C ARG A 12 -8.83 -1.95 -5.91
N GLY A 13 -7.82 -2.30 -6.63
CA GLY A 13 -7.23 -1.42 -7.62
C GLY A 13 -6.00 -2.02 -8.26
N LYS A 14 -5.38 -1.25 -9.12
CA LYS A 14 -4.15 -1.65 -9.80
C LYS A 14 -2.94 -1.28 -8.95
N VAL A 15 -1.99 -2.19 -8.90
CA VAL A 15 -0.73 -1.99 -8.18
C VAL A 15 0.15 -0.98 -8.91
N LYS A 16 0.76 -0.07 -8.15
CA LYS A 16 1.87 0.74 -8.62
C LYS A 16 2.99 0.62 -7.58
N VAL A 17 4.09 0.01 -7.99
CA VAL A 17 5.26 -0.19 -7.12
C VAL A 17 6.11 1.07 -7.17
N ILE A 18 6.39 1.65 -6.00
CA ILE A 18 7.21 2.85 -5.86
C ILE A 18 8.53 2.45 -5.22
N LYS A 19 9.61 2.48 -5.99
CA LYS A 19 10.96 2.14 -5.52
C LYS A 19 11.88 3.35 -5.44
N SER A 20 11.57 4.41 -6.18
CA SER A 20 12.38 5.62 -6.19
C SER A 20 11.48 6.83 -6.44
N MET A 21 12.04 8.03 -6.29
CA MET A 21 11.29 9.27 -6.52
C MET A 21 10.80 9.41 -7.97
N ASN A 22 11.51 8.78 -8.91
CA ASN A 22 11.10 8.82 -10.32
C ASN A 22 9.74 8.13 -10.54
N ASP A 23 9.41 7.16 -9.70
CA ASP A 23 8.14 6.43 -9.80
C ASP A 23 6.94 7.27 -9.35
N HIS A 24 7.17 8.34 -8.57
CA HIS A 24 6.09 9.16 -8.01
C HIS A 24 5.22 9.80 -9.11
N VAL A 25 5.84 10.22 -10.20
CA VAL A 25 5.15 10.91 -11.29
C VAL A 25 4.13 10.00 -11.97
N ALA A 26 4.41 8.71 -12.01
CA ALA A 26 3.55 7.72 -12.67
C ALA A 26 2.39 7.24 -11.81
N PHE A 27 2.34 7.62 -10.53
CA PHE A 27 1.28 7.17 -9.62
C PHE A 27 -0.04 7.88 -9.94
N LYS A 28 -1.09 7.09 -10.14
CA LYS A 28 -2.41 7.59 -10.52
C LYS A 28 -3.41 7.45 -9.39
N GLU A 29 -4.42 8.31 -9.41
CA GLU A 29 -5.53 8.28 -8.45
C GLU A 29 -6.17 6.90 -8.40
N GLY A 30 -6.37 6.39 -7.19
CA GLY A 30 -7.04 5.10 -6.99
C GLY A 30 -6.15 3.87 -7.12
N GLU A 31 -4.87 4.04 -7.44
CA GLU A 31 -3.95 2.91 -7.49
C GLU A 31 -3.59 2.44 -6.08
N ILE A 32 -3.15 1.18 -5.99
CA ILE A 32 -2.64 0.62 -4.75
C ILE A 32 -1.16 0.96 -4.64
N LEU A 33 -0.80 1.73 -3.63
CA LEU A 33 0.58 2.12 -3.39
C LEU A 33 1.33 0.95 -2.74
N VAL A 34 2.28 0.38 -3.47
CA VAL A 34 3.12 -0.71 -2.99
C VAL A 34 4.55 -0.21 -2.92
N THR A 35 5.15 -0.24 -1.74
CA THR A 35 6.51 0.27 -1.54
C THR A 35 7.15 -0.45 -0.35
N ARG A 36 8.47 -0.31 -0.21
CA ARG A 36 9.16 -0.90 0.92
C ARG A 36 8.66 -0.30 2.23
N ILE A 37 8.65 1.02 2.29
CA ILE A 37 8.09 1.79 3.43
C ILE A 37 7.81 3.19 2.91
N THR A 38 6.83 3.88 3.47
CA THR A 38 6.56 5.27 3.11
C THR A 38 7.34 6.23 4.00
N ASP A 39 7.50 7.45 3.51
CA ASP A 39 8.06 8.56 4.26
C ASP A 39 7.25 9.84 3.94
N PRO A 40 7.51 10.96 4.63
CA PRO A 40 6.71 12.18 4.40
C PRO A 40 6.72 12.71 2.97
N THR A 41 7.74 12.42 2.17
CA THR A 41 7.78 12.87 0.78
C THR A 41 6.73 12.16 -0.08
N MET A 42 6.22 11.00 0.38
CA MET A 42 5.22 10.22 -0.33
C MET A 42 3.78 10.59 0.02
N THR A 43 3.58 11.54 0.92
CA THR A 43 2.23 11.94 1.35
C THR A 43 1.31 12.31 0.17
N PRO A 44 1.77 13.04 -0.88
CA PRO A 44 0.89 13.30 -2.02
C PRO A 44 0.39 12.03 -2.71
N LEU A 45 1.22 10.98 -2.79
CA LEU A 45 0.81 9.69 -3.36
C LEU A 45 -0.21 9.02 -2.46
N MET A 46 0.04 9.04 -1.15
CA MET A 46 -0.83 8.41 -0.17
C MET A 46 -2.22 9.02 -0.20
N ASN A 47 -2.32 10.33 -0.44
CA ASN A 47 -3.60 11.03 -0.57
C ASN A 47 -4.42 10.55 -1.77
N ARG A 48 -3.78 9.98 -2.78
CA ARG A 48 -4.44 9.51 -4.00
C ARG A 48 -4.60 7.99 -4.03
N ALA A 49 -3.97 7.28 -3.10
CA ALA A 49 -3.98 5.83 -3.09
C ALA A 49 -5.33 5.29 -2.58
N ALA A 50 -5.78 4.18 -3.15
CA ALA A 50 -6.94 3.45 -2.63
C ALA A 50 -6.56 2.63 -1.41
N ALA A 51 -5.30 2.18 -1.33
CA ALA A 51 -4.76 1.42 -0.21
C ALA A 51 -3.24 1.48 -0.25
N ILE A 52 -2.60 1.10 0.86
CA ILE A 52 -1.14 1.11 1.00
C ILE A 52 -0.67 -0.28 1.43
N VAL A 53 0.35 -0.79 0.75
CA VAL A 53 0.98 -2.08 1.08
C VAL A 53 2.49 -1.87 1.19
N CYS A 54 3.08 -2.29 2.31
CA CYS A 54 4.51 -2.11 2.55
C CYS A 54 5.20 -3.41 2.91
N ASP A 55 6.46 -3.55 2.49
CA ASP A 55 7.29 -4.70 2.83
C ASP A 55 7.59 -4.76 4.31
N ILE A 56 7.87 -3.62 4.91
CA ILE A 56 8.24 -3.51 6.33
C ILE A 56 7.29 -2.55 7.04
N GLY A 57 7.40 -2.48 8.35
CA GLY A 57 6.64 -1.55 9.18
C GLY A 57 5.88 -2.26 10.28
N GLY A 58 5.26 -1.48 11.13
CA GLY A 58 4.43 -1.96 12.25
C GLY A 58 3.26 -1.00 12.47
N MET A 59 2.52 -1.21 13.56
CA MET A 59 1.32 -0.41 13.84
C MET A 59 1.59 1.08 14.04
N THR A 60 2.81 1.44 14.42
CA THR A 60 3.20 2.83 14.67
C THR A 60 4.11 3.40 13.60
N SER A 61 4.34 2.67 12.50
CA SER A 61 5.15 3.18 11.40
C SER A 61 4.38 4.24 10.60
N HIS A 62 5.12 5.05 9.86
CA HIS A 62 4.55 6.16 9.08
C HIS A 62 3.35 5.75 8.22
N PRO A 63 3.42 4.69 7.38
CA PRO A 63 2.27 4.34 6.54
C PRO A 63 1.04 3.94 7.34
N SER A 64 1.23 3.27 8.48
CA SER A 64 0.12 2.84 9.33
C SER A 64 -0.62 4.02 9.94
N ILE A 65 0.13 4.98 10.45
CA ILE A 65 -0.45 6.17 11.09
C ILE A 65 -1.18 7.02 10.05
N VAL A 66 -0.54 7.28 8.92
CA VAL A 66 -1.12 8.12 7.87
C VAL A 66 -2.35 7.46 7.24
N ALA A 67 -2.29 6.15 6.97
CA ALA A 67 -3.43 5.44 6.40
C ALA A 67 -4.65 5.50 7.32
N ARG A 68 -4.46 5.35 8.62
CA ARG A 68 -5.56 5.47 9.58
C ARG A 68 -6.14 6.87 9.61
N GLU A 69 -5.31 7.88 9.50
CA GLU A 69 -5.77 9.28 9.43
C GLU A 69 -6.57 9.55 8.16
N MET A 70 -6.15 8.95 7.05
CA MET A 70 -6.83 9.12 5.76
C MET A 70 -8.06 8.22 5.61
N GLY A 71 -8.19 7.21 6.45
CA GLY A 71 -9.30 6.26 6.37
C GLY A 71 -9.18 5.26 5.23
N ILE A 72 -7.97 4.91 4.82
CA ILE A 72 -7.74 3.92 3.75
C ILE A 72 -7.11 2.65 4.30
N PRO A 73 -7.35 1.48 3.66
CA PRO A 73 -6.74 0.22 4.10
C PRO A 73 -5.23 0.25 3.99
N CYS A 74 -4.55 -0.42 4.94
CA CYS A 74 -3.10 -0.53 4.91
C CYS A 74 -2.66 -1.86 5.48
N VAL A 75 -1.76 -2.54 4.77
CA VAL A 75 -1.12 -3.78 5.22
C VAL A 75 0.39 -3.56 5.16
N VAL A 76 1.05 -3.74 6.29
CA VAL A 76 2.51 -3.59 6.39
C VAL A 76 3.15 -4.92 6.77
N ALA A 77 4.48 -4.97 6.77
CA ALA A 77 5.24 -6.17 7.13
C ALA A 77 4.91 -7.39 6.26
N THR A 78 4.65 -7.15 4.98
CA THR A 78 4.41 -8.25 4.02
C THR A 78 5.69 -8.94 3.61
N LYS A 79 6.84 -8.36 3.91
CA LYS A 79 8.21 -8.82 3.62
C LYS A 79 8.66 -8.55 2.18
N ASN A 80 7.85 -8.87 1.19
CA ASN A 80 8.29 -8.86 -0.20
C ASN A 80 7.22 -8.39 -1.21
N ALA A 81 6.30 -7.53 -0.77
CA ALA A 81 5.26 -7.04 -1.66
C ALA A 81 5.84 -6.37 -2.91
N THR A 82 6.92 -5.60 -2.76
CA THR A 82 7.55 -4.91 -3.89
C THR A 82 8.19 -5.85 -4.90
N THR A 83 8.44 -7.11 -4.52
CA THR A 83 9.02 -8.13 -5.41
C THR A 83 7.91 -8.99 -6.04
N VAL A 84 6.90 -9.34 -5.25
CA VAL A 84 5.83 -10.26 -5.67
C VAL A 84 4.77 -9.54 -6.51
N LEU A 85 4.40 -8.33 -6.11
CA LEU A 85 3.40 -7.55 -6.82
C LEU A 85 4.05 -6.73 -7.93
N ARG A 86 3.34 -6.59 -9.04
CA ARG A 86 3.86 -5.88 -10.22
C ARG A 86 2.91 -4.79 -10.64
N ASP A 87 3.44 -3.75 -11.26
CA ASP A 87 2.65 -2.65 -11.80
C ASP A 87 1.54 -3.18 -12.71
N GLY A 88 0.35 -2.69 -12.50
CA GLY A 88 -0.81 -3.05 -13.30
C GLY A 88 -1.56 -4.29 -12.83
N MET A 89 -1.01 -5.08 -11.90
CA MET A 89 -1.75 -6.20 -11.30
C MET A 89 -2.96 -5.66 -10.56
N ARG A 90 -4.09 -6.34 -10.70
CA ARG A 90 -5.27 -5.98 -9.91
C ARG A 90 -5.31 -6.81 -8.65
N VAL A 91 -5.47 -6.13 -7.52
CA VAL A 91 -5.47 -6.78 -6.21
C VAL A 91 -6.59 -6.25 -5.35
N VAL A 92 -6.91 -7.02 -4.30
CA VAL A 92 -7.75 -6.58 -3.19
C VAL A 92 -6.82 -6.46 -1.98
N VAL A 93 -6.90 -5.33 -1.30
CA VAL A 93 -6.18 -5.11 -0.04
C VAL A 93 -7.21 -5.17 1.08
N ASP A 94 -7.08 -6.18 1.94
CA ASP A 94 -7.95 -6.37 3.10
C ASP A 94 -7.22 -5.90 4.34
N GLY A 95 -7.48 -4.66 4.73
CA GLY A 95 -6.85 -4.05 5.89
C GLY A 95 -7.38 -4.58 7.22
N ASP A 96 -8.52 -5.27 7.22
CA ASP A 96 -9.07 -5.88 8.44
C ASP A 96 -8.35 -7.19 8.76
N ALA A 97 -8.07 -7.98 7.74
CA ALA A 97 -7.40 -9.27 7.90
C ALA A 97 -5.88 -9.18 7.76
N GLY A 98 -5.36 -8.09 7.23
CA GLY A 98 -3.92 -7.97 6.93
C GLY A 98 -3.51 -8.82 5.73
N GLU A 99 -4.34 -8.88 4.71
CA GLU A 99 -4.10 -9.72 3.54
C GLU A 99 -4.21 -8.95 2.24
N VAL A 100 -3.45 -9.40 1.23
CA VAL A 100 -3.50 -8.87 -0.12
C VAL A 100 -3.69 -10.03 -1.08
N PHE A 101 -4.68 -9.95 -1.96
CA PHE A 101 -5.03 -11.00 -2.91
C PHE A 101 -4.94 -10.49 -4.34
N ALA A 102 -4.36 -11.30 -5.23
CA ALA A 102 -4.42 -11.03 -6.66
C ALA A 102 -5.82 -11.41 -7.18
N LEU A 103 -6.37 -10.59 -8.06
CA LEU A 103 -7.70 -10.82 -8.64
C LEU A 103 -7.66 -11.68 -9.90
N ASP A 104 -6.49 -11.81 -10.51
CA ASP A 104 -6.35 -12.57 -11.78
C ASP A 104 -5.64 -13.88 -11.59
#